data_ce84cd9d25108753f9340353d70613cf
#
_entry.id   ce84cd9d25108753f9340353d70613cf
#
_cell.length_a   1.000
_cell.length_b   1.000
_cell.length_c   1.000
_cell.angle_alpha   90.00
_cell.angle_beta   90.00
_cell.angle_gamma   90.00
#
_symmetry.space_group_name_H-M   'P 1'
#
loop_
_entity.id
_entity.type
_entity.pdbx_description
1 polymer ?
#
loop_
_entity_poly.entity_id
_entity_poly.type
_entity_poly.pdbx_seq_one_letter_code
_entity_poly.pdbx_strand_id
1 'polypeptide(L)'
;MKVSKLLVTGFAAVLMASMAFAQEKETSVESEYMSSIEETVISEMAGSDSRDNKLVALQYLDAAAESGNMTDEMVRSLNQLAGEGISTQSRTAGRLSDNYPDIRAKACEILGKVGTDDAAVYLTSVVKTDNEPWVLTSAVRSLGEIGYNENDTVTDTIAFISNRVETLNPTSSLALEIIIAYEKLLPNTNNKKPVIESLTRIASDYRFVNPVRERAYALLKSNSAR
;
A
#
# COMPACT_ATOMS: atom_id res chain seq x y z
N MET A 1 15.97 -54.28 31.79
CA MET A 1 14.90 -53.38 32.30
C MET A 1 15.17 -51.87 32.04
N LYS A 2 16.11 -51.47 31.20
CA LYS A 2 16.41 -50.04 30.91
C LYS A 2 15.91 -49.57 29.53
N VAL A 3 15.55 -50.48 28.62
CA VAL A 3 15.15 -50.13 27.24
C VAL A 3 13.65 -49.78 27.14
N SER A 4 12.80 -50.32 28.00
CA SER A 4 11.36 -50.09 27.99
C SER A 4 10.96 -48.66 28.47
N LYS A 5 11.78 -48.02 29.34
CA LYS A 5 11.51 -46.68 29.84
C LYS A 5 11.83 -45.60 28.82
N LEU A 6 12.79 -45.82 27.91
CA LEU A 6 13.16 -44.86 26.86
C LEU A 6 12.12 -44.84 25.74
N LEU A 7 11.50 -45.96 25.43
CA LEU A 7 10.43 -46.06 24.40
C LEU A 7 9.13 -45.38 24.83
N VAL A 8 8.80 -45.43 26.11
CA VAL A 8 7.54 -44.81 26.64
C VAL A 8 7.66 -43.28 26.71
N THR A 9 8.87 -42.75 27.04
CA THR A 9 9.08 -41.28 27.05
C THR A 9 9.15 -40.70 25.64
N GLY A 10 9.68 -41.43 24.66
CA GLY A 10 9.68 -40.98 23.25
C GLY A 10 8.26 -40.93 22.63
N PHE A 11 7.40 -41.87 22.97
CA PHE A 11 6.04 -41.93 22.45
C PHE A 11 5.13 -40.85 23.05
N ALA A 12 5.33 -40.50 24.33
CA ALA A 12 4.61 -39.41 25.01
C ALA A 12 5.00 -38.02 24.47
N ALA A 13 6.28 -37.83 24.10
CA ALA A 13 6.76 -36.56 23.53
C ALA A 13 6.23 -36.33 22.09
N VAL A 14 6.07 -37.40 21.30
CA VAL A 14 5.50 -37.30 19.93
C VAL A 14 3.99 -37.06 19.99
N LEU A 15 3.27 -37.61 20.95
CA LEU A 15 1.83 -37.36 21.16
C LEU A 15 1.56 -35.91 21.63
N MET A 16 2.43 -35.33 22.45
CA MET A 16 2.28 -33.92 22.87
C MET A 16 2.63 -32.93 21.75
N ALA A 17 3.57 -33.27 20.88
CA ALA A 17 3.90 -32.44 19.72
C ALA A 17 2.77 -32.42 18.67
N SER A 18 2.02 -33.51 18.52
CA SER A 18 0.88 -33.56 17.58
C SER A 18 -0.35 -32.80 18.07
N MET A 19 -0.51 -32.55 19.36
CA MET A 19 -1.60 -31.73 19.91
C MET A 19 -1.33 -30.21 19.79
N ALA A 20 -0.08 -29.81 19.60
CA ALA A 20 0.26 -28.39 19.44
C ALA A 20 -0.03 -27.84 18.02
N PHE A 21 -0.27 -28.72 17.02
CA PHE A 21 -0.58 -28.31 15.64
C PHE A 21 -2.08 -28.33 15.27
N ALA A 22 -2.96 -28.70 16.20
CA ALA A 22 -4.39 -28.80 15.96
C ALA A 22 -5.22 -27.75 16.70
N GLN A 23 -4.64 -26.56 16.92
CA GLN A 23 -5.44 -25.39 17.29
C GLN A 23 -5.70 -24.57 16.04
N GLU A 24 -6.40 -25.12 15.05
CA GLU A 24 -7.23 -24.32 14.17
C GLU A 24 -8.19 -23.55 15.09
N LYS A 25 -8.10 -22.22 14.99
CA LYS A 25 -9.00 -21.30 15.68
C LYS A 25 -10.39 -21.64 15.17
N GLU A 26 -11.16 -22.49 15.87
CA GLU A 26 -12.58 -22.67 15.60
C GLU A 26 -13.22 -21.29 15.70
N THR A 27 -13.40 -20.62 14.54
CA THR A 27 -14.24 -19.44 14.45
C THR A 27 -15.64 -19.88 14.80
N SER A 28 -16.16 -19.40 15.93
CA SER A 28 -17.55 -19.71 16.29
C SER A 28 -18.46 -19.08 15.23
N VAL A 29 -19.57 -19.73 14.91
CA VAL A 29 -20.60 -19.20 14.00
C VAL A 29 -21.00 -17.77 14.38
N GLU A 30 -20.95 -17.44 15.66
CA GLU A 30 -21.22 -16.14 16.20
C GLU A 30 -20.12 -15.11 15.81
N SER A 31 -18.84 -15.48 15.83
CA SER A 31 -17.74 -14.60 15.40
C SER A 31 -17.74 -14.36 13.89
N GLU A 32 -18.12 -15.37 13.11
CA GLU A 32 -18.26 -15.25 11.65
C GLU A 32 -19.45 -14.34 11.29
N TYR A 33 -20.57 -14.47 12.01
CA TYR A 33 -21.73 -13.61 11.82
C TYR A 33 -21.43 -12.15 12.20
N MET A 34 -20.73 -11.91 13.32
CA MET A 34 -20.34 -10.56 13.74
C MET A 34 -19.35 -9.92 12.74
N SER A 35 -18.40 -10.68 12.20
CA SER A 35 -17.48 -10.21 11.15
C SER A 35 -18.23 -9.80 9.88
N SER A 36 -19.21 -10.59 9.45
CA SER A 36 -20.04 -10.28 8.27
C SER A 36 -20.88 -9.00 8.45
N ILE A 37 -21.39 -8.75 9.67
CA ILE A 37 -22.07 -7.47 9.98
C ILE A 37 -21.10 -6.31 9.91
N GLU A 38 -19.92 -6.45 10.51
CA GLU A 38 -18.89 -5.40 10.51
C GLU A 38 -18.47 -5.05 9.08
N GLU A 39 -18.21 -6.02 8.23
CA GLU A 39 -17.92 -5.83 6.81
C GLU A 39 -19.02 -5.05 6.08
N THR A 40 -20.28 -5.43 6.31
CA THR A 40 -21.42 -4.76 5.69
C THR A 40 -21.49 -3.29 6.12
N VAL A 41 -21.35 -3.01 7.41
CA VAL A 41 -21.37 -1.63 7.95
C VAL A 41 -20.22 -0.81 7.38
N ILE A 42 -19.00 -1.37 7.31
CA ILE A 42 -17.84 -0.69 6.73
C ILE A 42 -18.07 -0.38 5.25
N SER A 43 -18.60 -1.33 4.48
CA SER A 43 -18.89 -1.17 3.05
C SER A 43 -19.97 -0.09 2.81
N GLU A 44 -21.03 -0.06 3.61
CA GLU A 44 -22.07 0.98 3.55
C GLU A 44 -21.51 2.37 3.91
N MET A 45 -20.66 2.46 4.94
CA MET A 45 -20.00 3.72 5.32
C MET A 45 -19.04 4.21 4.22
N ALA A 46 -18.27 3.30 3.63
CA ALA A 46 -17.35 3.62 2.54
C ALA A 46 -18.08 4.10 1.28
N GLY A 47 -19.24 3.50 0.97
CA GLY A 47 -20.11 3.89 -0.15
C GLY A 47 -21.00 5.10 0.10
N SER A 48 -21.06 5.61 1.33
CA SER A 48 -21.91 6.75 1.71
C SER A 48 -21.45 8.05 1.05
N ASP A 49 -22.40 8.96 0.74
CA ASP A 49 -22.06 10.32 0.29
C ASP A 49 -21.48 11.20 1.41
N SER A 50 -21.58 10.77 2.67
CA SER A 50 -21.06 11.49 3.82
C SER A 50 -19.54 11.29 3.96
N ARG A 51 -18.79 12.41 3.89
CA ARG A 51 -17.33 12.40 4.16
C ARG A 51 -17.01 11.84 5.55
N ASP A 52 -17.82 12.16 6.55
CA ASP A 52 -17.58 11.70 7.93
C ASP A 52 -17.74 10.18 8.06
N ASN A 53 -18.74 9.59 7.37
CA ASN A 53 -18.89 8.13 7.32
C ASN A 53 -17.68 7.46 6.66
N LYS A 54 -17.14 8.03 5.58
CA LYS A 54 -15.93 7.53 4.92
C LYS A 54 -14.71 7.58 5.84
N LEU A 55 -14.57 8.65 6.65
CA LEU A 55 -13.49 8.75 7.65
C LEU A 55 -13.63 7.67 8.74
N VAL A 56 -14.86 7.39 9.18
CA VAL A 56 -15.11 6.31 10.15
C VAL A 56 -14.79 4.96 9.52
N ALA A 57 -15.22 4.70 8.28
CA ALA A 57 -14.85 3.47 7.56
C ALA A 57 -13.33 3.29 7.49
N LEU A 58 -12.57 4.35 7.16
CA LEU A 58 -11.11 4.30 7.11
C LEU A 58 -10.48 3.98 8.47
N GLN A 59 -11.08 4.41 9.60
CA GLN A 59 -10.58 4.07 10.93
C GLN A 59 -10.73 2.57 11.22
N TYR A 60 -11.87 1.96 10.87
CA TYR A 60 -12.09 0.51 11.00
C TYR A 60 -11.16 -0.27 10.08
N LEU A 61 -11.02 0.15 8.82
CA LEU A 61 -10.13 -0.47 7.84
C LEU A 61 -8.64 -0.37 8.26
N ASP A 62 -8.23 0.75 8.86
CA ASP A 62 -6.86 0.91 9.38
C ASP A 62 -6.60 -0.05 10.55
N ALA A 63 -7.53 -0.18 11.48
CA ALA A 63 -7.44 -1.13 12.60
C ALA A 63 -7.43 -2.59 12.11
N ALA A 64 -8.24 -2.93 11.10
CA ALA A 64 -8.26 -4.25 10.50
C ALA A 64 -6.92 -4.58 9.80
N ALA A 65 -6.34 -3.63 9.08
CA ALA A 65 -5.02 -3.78 8.45
C ALA A 65 -3.91 -3.97 9.48
N GLU A 66 -3.92 -3.20 10.58
CA GLU A 66 -2.94 -3.32 11.66
C GLU A 66 -3.04 -4.66 12.42
N SER A 67 -4.24 -5.19 12.56
CA SER A 67 -4.47 -6.49 13.20
C SER A 67 -4.30 -7.70 12.28
N GLY A 68 -4.11 -7.48 10.97
CA GLY A 68 -4.03 -8.54 9.96
C GLY A 68 -5.37 -9.24 9.66
N ASN A 69 -6.49 -8.61 10.01
CA ASN A 69 -7.84 -9.17 9.82
C ASN A 69 -8.57 -8.58 8.60
N MET A 70 -7.82 -8.24 7.55
CA MET A 70 -8.39 -7.72 6.32
C MET A 70 -9.10 -8.80 5.52
N THR A 71 -10.33 -8.53 5.12
CA THR A 71 -11.10 -9.39 4.21
C THR A 71 -11.11 -8.80 2.80
N ASP A 72 -11.50 -9.63 1.81
CA ASP A 72 -11.61 -9.18 0.42
C ASP A 72 -12.63 -8.04 0.26
N GLU A 73 -13.70 -8.02 1.05
CA GLU A 73 -14.70 -6.95 1.04
C GLU A 73 -14.13 -5.65 1.58
N MET A 74 -13.35 -5.71 2.67
CA MET A 74 -12.65 -4.55 3.23
C MET A 74 -11.62 -3.99 2.23
N VAL A 75 -10.89 -4.86 1.51
CA VAL A 75 -9.97 -4.42 0.44
C VAL A 75 -10.73 -3.76 -0.71
N ARG A 76 -11.91 -4.29 -1.10
CA ARG A 76 -12.78 -3.64 -2.10
C ARG A 76 -13.22 -2.25 -1.65
N SER A 77 -13.62 -2.09 -0.39
CA SER A 77 -13.99 -0.80 0.20
C SER A 77 -12.82 0.18 0.19
N LEU A 78 -11.59 -0.27 0.48
CA LEU A 78 -10.38 0.56 0.36
C LEU A 78 -10.13 0.99 -1.09
N ASN A 79 -10.25 0.08 -2.03
CA ASN A 79 -10.09 0.39 -3.46
C ASN A 79 -11.11 1.44 -3.92
N GLN A 80 -12.37 1.33 -3.48
CA GLN A 80 -13.39 2.33 -3.75
C GLN A 80 -13.00 3.70 -3.19
N LEU A 81 -12.59 3.77 -1.90
CA LEU A 81 -12.18 5.01 -1.26
C LEU A 81 -10.93 5.63 -1.89
N ALA A 82 -9.96 4.82 -2.31
CA ALA A 82 -8.75 5.29 -2.98
C ALA A 82 -9.00 5.83 -4.40
N GLY A 83 -10.10 5.42 -5.06
CA GLY A 83 -10.53 5.90 -6.37
C GLY A 83 -11.66 6.95 -6.34
N GLU A 84 -12.06 7.39 -5.16
CA GLU A 84 -13.20 8.31 -4.95
C GLU A 84 -13.03 9.62 -5.71
N GLY A 85 -14.07 10.03 -6.45
CA GLY A 85 -14.05 11.28 -7.22
C GLY A 85 -13.13 11.26 -8.46
N ILE A 86 -12.40 10.18 -8.68
CA ILE A 86 -11.57 9.96 -9.88
C ILE A 86 -12.19 8.87 -10.76
N SER A 87 -12.34 7.65 -10.22
CA SER A 87 -12.90 6.50 -10.93
C SER A 87 -14.43 6.61 -11.06
N THR A 88 -15.07 7.09 -10.02
CA THR A 88 -16.50 7.37 -9.95
C THR A 88 -16.70 8.84 -9.56
N GLN A 89 -17.35 9.63 -10.41
CA GLN A 89 -17.58 11.05 -10.17
C GLN A 89 -19.06 11.30 -9.89
N SER A 90 -19.35 11.82 -8.71
CA SER A 90 -20.66 12.37 -8.37
C SER A 90 -20.64 13.89 -8.54
N ARG A 91 -21.69 14.47 -9.16
CA ARG A 91 -21.79 15.90 -9.41
C ARG A 91 -23.11 16.44 -8.87
N THR A 92 -23.01 17.47 -8.03
CA THR A 92 -24.16 18.24 -7.54
C THR A 92 -24.08 19.65 -8.11
N ALA A 93 -25.10 20.06 -8.85
CA ALA A 93 -25.17 21.37 -9.55
C ALA A 93 -23.91 21.63 -10.42
N GLY A 94 -23.38 20.59 -11.10
CA GLY A 94 -22.23 20.67 -11.98
C GLY A 94 -20.86 20.67 -11.28
N ARG A 95 -20.81 20.70 -9.95
CA ARG A 95 -19.57 20.59 -9.15
C ARG A 95 -19.35 19.16 -8.70
N LEU A 96 -18.10 18.69 -8.69
CA LEU A 96 -17.73 17.43 -8.05
C LEU A 96 -18.07 17.50 -6.56
N SER A 97 -18.92 16.56 -6.10
CA SER A 97 -19.37 16.49 -4.71
C SER A 97 -18.58 15.51 -3.87
N ASP A 98 -17.79 14.64 -4.50
CA ASP A 98 -17.09 13.48 -3.93
C ASP A 98 -15.56 13.54 -4.11
N ASN A 99 -15.00 14.71 -4.36
CA ASN A 99 -13.54 14.84 -4.49
C ASN A 99 -12.88 15.12 -3.13
N TYR A 100 -12.49 14.04 -2.46
CA TYR A 100 -11.84 14.06 -1.14
C TYR A 100 -10.39 13.52 -1.21
N PRO A 101 -9.38 14.34 -1.52
CA PRO A 101 -7.98 13.89 -1.61
C PRO A 101 -7.44 13.28 -0.33
N ASP A 102 -7.89 13.74 0.83
CA ASP A 102 -7.51 13.21 2.14
C ASP A 102 -8.03 11.78 2.37
N ILE A 103 -9.26 11.48 1.93
CA ILE A 103 -9.82 10.13 1.94
C ILE A 103 -8.98 9.21 1.06
N ARG A 104 -8.71 9.62 -0.19
CA ARG A 104 -7.91 8.83 -1.12
C ARG A 104 -6.49 8.57 -0.62
N ALA A 105 -5.83 9.62 -0.10
CA ALA A 105 -4.49 9.49 0.45
C ALA A 105 -4.45 8.51 1.63
N LYS A 106 -5.41 8.59 2.55
CA LYS A 106 -5.48 7.67 3.69
C LYS A 106 -5.79 6.24 3.24
N ALA A 107 -6.68 6.05 2.27
CA ALA A 107 -6.95 4.72 1.70
C ALA A 107 -5.69 4.11 1.05
N CYS A 108 -4.90 4.92 0.32
CA CYS A 108 -3.61 4.48 -0.22
C CYS A 108 -2.62 4.05 0.88
N GLU A 109 -2.56 4.77 2.01
CA GLU A 109 -1.71 4.39 3.15
C GLU A 109 -2.13 3.04 3.75
N ILE A 110 -3.44 2.82 3.92
CA ILE A 110 -3.96 1.56 4.46
C ILE A 110 -3.69 0.41 3.47
N LEU A 111 -3.85 0.62 2.15
CA LEU A 111 -3.48 -0.37 1.14
C LEU A 111 -1.98 -0.75 1.22
N GLY A 112 -1.12 0.22 1.55
CA GLY A 112 0.29 -0.06 1.83
C GLY A 112 0.49 -0.98 3.04
N LYS A 113 -0.31 -0.83 4.11
CA LYS A 113 -0.28 -1.71 5.28
C LYS A 113 -0.82 -3.11 4.97
N VAL A 114 -1.84 -3.23 4.10
CA VAL A 114 -2.34 -4.52 3.59
C VAL A 114 -1.24 -5.31 2.91
N GLY A 115 -0.38 -4.66 2.13
CA GLY A 115 0.89 -5.20 1.68
C GLY A 115 0.80 -6.30 0.62
N THR A 116 -0.34 -6.49 -0.06
CA THR A 116 -0.53 -7.52 -1.08
C THR A 116 -0.12 -7.04 -2.48
N ASP A 117 0.19 -7.99 -3.36
CA ASP A 117 0.50 -7.70 -4.77
C ASP A 117 -0.69 -7.03 -5.48
N ASP A 118 -1.92 -7.45 -5.17
CA ASP A 118 -3.15 -6.84 -5.70
C ASP A 118 -3.30 -5.38 -5.23
N ALA A 119 -2.95 -5.07 -3.98
CA ALA A 119 -2.92 -3.71 -3.48
C ALA A 119 -1.88 -2.86 -4.25
N ALA A 120 -0.70 -3.41 -4.57
CA ALA A 120 0.30 -2.72 -5.37
C ALA A 120 -0.19 -2.46 -6.80
N VAL A 121 -0.87 -3.43 -7.43
CA VAL A 121 -1.48 -3.26 -8.76
C VAL A 121 -2.53 -2.15 -8.74
N TYR A 122 -3.38 -2.11 -7.71
CA TYR A 122 -4.39 -1.06 -7.57
C TYR A 122 -3.75 0.32 -7.33
N LEU A 123 -2.79 0.43 -6.41
CA LEU A 123 -2.04 1.67 -6.14
C LEU A 123 -1.34 2.19 -7.41
N THR A 124 -0.83 1.29 -8.26
CA THR A 124 -0.26 1.65 -9.56
C THR A 124 -1.30 2.34 -10.46
N SER A 125 -2.55 1.91 -10.43
CA SER A 125 -3.64 2.57 -11.17
C SER A 125 -3.98 3.94 -10.59
N VAL A 126 -4.00 4.09 -9.26
CA VAL A 126 -4.18 5.39 -8.58
C VAL A 126 -3.10 6.37 -8.99
N VAL A 127 -1.81 5.96 -8.95
CA VAL A 127 -0.67 6.80 -9.38
C VAL A 127 -0.81 7.28 -10.83
N LYS A 128 -1.37 6.45 -11.72
CA LYS A 128 -1.58 6.82 -13.13
C LYS A 128 -2.71 7.81 -13.34
N THR A 129 -3.75 7.77 -12.52
CA THR A 129 -5.02 8.49 -12.73
C THR A 129 -5.20 9.74 -11.86
N ASP A 130 -4.66 9.74 -10.64
CA ASP A 130 -4.78 10.88 -9.73
C ASP A 130 -3.77 12.01 -10.10
N ASN A 131 -4.12 13.25 -9.77
CA ASN A 131 -3.29 14.43 -9.99
C ASN A 131 -2.95 15.18 -8.69
N GLU A 132 -3.51 14.75 -7.57
CA GLU A 132 -3.28 15.41 -6.28
C GLU A 132 -1.93 14.98 -5.68
N PRO A 133 -1.00 15.92 -5.45
CA PRO A 133 0.34 15.58 -4.95
C PRO A 133 0.33 14.80 -3.64
N TRP A 134 -0.63 15.05 -2.77
CA TRP A 134 -0.77 14.34 -1.50
C TRP A 134 -1.13 12.88 -1.71
N VAL A 135 -2.13 12.59 -2.56
CA VAL A 135 -2.53 11.21 -2.90
C VAL A 135 -1.38 10.46 -3.57
N LEU A 136 -0.71 11.10 -4.54
CA LEU A 136 0.46 10.53 -5.20
C LEU A 136 1.60 10.23 -4.23
N THR A 137 1.83 11.11 -3.25
CA THR A 137 2.86 10.90 -2.22
C THR A 137 2.56 9.68 -1.36
N SER A 138 1.30 9.52 -0.90
CA SER A 138 0.86 8.36 -0.12
C SER A 138 0.93 7.07 -0.96
N ALA A 139 0.44 7.10 -2.20
CA ALA A 139 0.44 5.92 -3.07
C ALA A 139 1.87 5.45 -3.43
N VAL A 140 2.79 6.38 -3.76
CA VAL A 140 4.19 6.03 -4.05
C VAL A 140 4.91 5.47 -2.83
N ARG A 141 4.68 6.05 -1.64
CA ARG A 141 5.20 5.51 -0.37
C ARG A 141 4.75 4.07 -0.18
N SER A 142 3.46 3.81 -0.29
CA SER A 142 2.85 2.49 -0.12
C SER A 142 3.38 1.47 -1.13
N LEU A 143 3.55 1.85 -2.41
CA LEU A 143 4.19 1.01 -3.41
C LEU A 143 5.62 0.63 -3.04
N GLY A 144 6.39 1.58 -2.50
CA GLY A 144 7.74 1.32 -1.99
C GLY A 144 7.74 0.41 -0.74
N GLU A 145 6.71 0.47 0.10
CA GLU A 145 6.58 -0.37 1.30
C GLU A 145 6.21 -1.80 0.96
N ILE A 146 5.29 -2.01 0.03
CA ILE A 146 4.91 -3.33 -0.47
C ILE A 146 6.09 -4.02 -1.16
N GLY A 147 6.88 -3.29 -1.94
CA GLY A 147 8.08 -3.82 -2.61
C GLY A 147 7.80 -4.70 -3.83
N TYR A 148 6.54 -4.85 -4.26
CA TYR A 148 6.16 -5.54 -5.47
C TYR A 148 6.67 -4.80 -6.72
N ASN A 149 7.33 -5.49 -7.65
CA ASN A 149 7.84 -4.88 -8.89
C ASN A 149 7.95 -5.90 -10.02
N GLU A 150 6.92 -6.69 -10.24
CA GLU A 150 6.91 -7.66 -11.33
C GLU A 150 7.00 -6.94 -12.69
N ASN A 151 7.93 -7.42 -13.52
CA ASN A 151 8.20 -6.86 -14.86
C ASN A 151 8.49 -5.35 -14.85
N ASP A 152 9.08 -4.83 -13.76
CA ASP A 152 9.41 -3.40 -13.56
C ASP A 152 8.17 -2.47 -13.58
N THR A 153 6.96 -3.01 -13.44
CA THR A 153 5.70 -2.28 -13.59
C THR A 153 5.59 -1.11 -12.61
N VAL A 154 6.00 -1.29 -11.35
CA VAL A 154 5.93 -0.24 -10.33
C VAL A 154 7.00 0.82 -10.58
N THR A 155 8.25 0.43 -10.82
CA THR A 155 9.34 1.38 -11.09
C THR A 155 9.10 2.20 -12.35
N ASP A 156 8.55 1.62 -13.41
CA ASP A 156 8.17 2.33 -14.64
C ASP A 156 7.03 3.32 -14.38
N THR A 157 6.04 2.93 -13.56
CA THR A 157 4.94 3.82 -13.19
C THR A 157 5.42 5.00 -12.35
N ILE A 158 6.32 4.76 -11.38
CA ILE A 158 6.93 5.83 -10.58
C ILE A 158 7.78 6.75 -11.47
N ALA A 159 8.51 6.23 -12.45
CA ALA A 159 9.28 7.04 -13.39
C ALA A 159 8.36 7.90 -14.28
N PHE A 160 7.24 7.35 -14.73
CA PHE A 160 6.23 8.08 -15.48
C PHE A 160 5.64 9.23 -14.66
N ILE A 161 5.22 8.98 -13.40
CA ILE A 161 4.65 10.02 -12.56
C ILE A 161 5.67 11.08 -12.17
N SER A 162 6.92 10.69 -11.92
CA SER A 162 8.02 11.62 -11.65
C SER A 162 8.16 12.65 -12.78
N ASN A 163 8.14 12.20 -14.04
CA ASN A 163 8.22 13.07 -15.20
C ASN A 163 6.99 13.99 -15.34
N ARG A 164 5.78 13.44 -15.13
CA ARG A 164 4.53 14.20 -15.21
C ARG A 164 4.46 15.31 -14.15
N VAL A 165 4.78 15.00 -12.91
CA VAL A 165 4.69 15.93 -11.78
C VAL A 165 5.77 16.99 -11.83
N GLU A 166 6.99 16.68 -12.28
CA GLU A 166 8.05 17.65 -12.50
C GLU A 166 7.59 18.79 -13.42
N THR A 167 6.79 18.46 -14.42
CA THR A 167 6.27 19.43 -15.38
C THR A 167 5.10 20.24 -14.82
N LEU A 168 4.17 19.59 -14.10
CA LEU A 168 2.90 20.19 -13.70
C LEU A 168 2.94 20.83 -12.31
N ASN A 169 3.45 20.13 -11.31
CA ASN A 169 3.43 20.57 -9.91
C ASN A 169 4.54 19.86 -9.09
N PRO A 170 5.81 20.27 -9.22
CA PRO A 170 6.90 19.63 -8.51
C PRO A 170 6.83 19.91 -7.00
N THR A 171 6.72 18.85 -6.20
CA THR A 171 6.77 18.91 -4.74
C THR A 171 7.94 18.11 -4.19
N SER A 172 8.68 18.69 -3.24
CA SER A 172 9.80 18.00 -2.59
C SER A 172 9.38 16.76 -1.80
N SER A 173 8.13 16.74 -1.28
CA SER A 173 7.59 15.58 -0.56
C SER A 173 7.42 14.39 -1.48
N LEU A 174 6.78 14.57 -2.65
CA LEU A 174 6.61 13.49 -3.61
C LEU A 174 7.97 13.04 -4.18
N ALA A 175 8.87 13.97 -4.50
CA ALA A 175 10.21 13.62 -4.97
C ALA A 175 10.98 12.80 -3.93
N LEU A 176 10.85 13.10 -2.64
CA LEU A 176 11.46 12.33 -1.56
C LEU A 176 10.90 10.90 -1.50
N GLU A 177 9.58 10.74 -1.57
CA GLU A 177 8.97 9.41 -1.54
C GLU A 177 9.30 8.59 -2.80
N ILE A 178 9.42 9.23 -3.96
CA ILE A 178 9.92 8.58 -5.19
C ILE A 178 11.33 8.02 -4.96
N ILE A 179 12.25 8.79 -4.35
CA ILE A 179 13.61 8.33 -4.06
C ILE A 179 13.59 7.16 -3.08
N ILE A 180 12.79 7.26 -2.00
CA ILE A 180 12.66 6.20 -0.98
C ILE A 180 12.08 4.92 -1.60
N ALA A 181 11.07 5.03 -2.45
CA ALA A 181 10.50 3.90 -3.18
C ALA A 181 11.56 3.24 -4.09
N TYR A 182 12.33 4.01 -4.82
CA TYR A 182 13.42 3.48 -5.63
C TYR A 182 14.52 2.79 -4.81
N GLU A 183 14.89 3.31 -3.64
CA GLU A 183 15.84 2.65 -2.73
C GLU A 183 15.40 1.22 -2.39
N LYS A 184 14.09 1.01 -2.21
CA LYS A 184 13.51 -0.30 -1.87
C LYS A 184 13.32 -1.20 -3.09
N LEU A 185 12.95 -0.65 -4.25
CA LEU A 185 12.59 -1.40 -5.45
C LEU A 185 13.80 -1.73 -6.35
N LEU A 186 14.88 -0.93 -6.32
CA LEU A 186 16.05 -1.10 -7.19
C LEU A 186 16.71 -2.50 -7.13
N PRO A 187 16.75 -3.20 -5.97
CA PRO A 187 17.28 -4.56 -5.93
C PRO A 187 16.51 -5.55 -6.82
N ASN A 188 15.21 -5.31 -7.03
CA ASN A 188 14.29 -6.14 -7.81
C ASN A 188 13.94 -5.51 -9.16
N THR A 189 14.70 -4.52 -9.63
CA THR A 189 14.47 -3.84 -10.91
C THR A 189 15.43 -4.35 -11.97
N ASN A 190 14.89 -4.84 -13.09
CA ASN A 190 15.67 -5.34 -14.22
C ASN A 190 16.16 -4.19 -15.11
N ASN A 191 15.25 -3.29 -15.52
CA ASN A 191 15.57 -2.12 -16.32
C ASN A 191 15.71 -0.86 -15.46
N LYS A 192 16.93 -0.54 -15.07
CA LYS A 192 17.23 0.63 -14.22
C LYS A 192 17.23 1.97 -14.96
N LYS A 193 17.15 1.98 -16.29
CA LYS A 193 17.25 3.21 -17.09
C LYS A 193 16.20 4.27 -16.72
N PRO A 194 14.88 3.95 -16.64
CA PRO A 194 13.87 4.94 -16.24
C PRO A 194 14.09 5.51 -14.84
N VAL A 195 14.55 4.67 -13.90
CA VAL A 195 14.88 5.08 -12.53
C VAL A 195 16.05 6.06 -12.52
N ILE A 196 17.14 5.75 -13.24
CA ILE A 196 18.33 6.62 -13.35
C ILE A 196 17.97 7.97 -13.97
N GLU A 197 17.15 7.99 -15.02
CA GLU A 197 16.68 9.21 -15.65
C GLU A 197 15.83 10.06 -14.70
N SER A 198 14.91 9.43 -13.96
CA SER A 198 14.09 10.10 -12.95
C SER A 198 14.95 10.71 -11.82
N LEU A 199 15.87 9.93 -11.26
CA LEU A 199 16.79 10.40 -10.20
C LEU A 199 17.69 11.54 -10.69
N THR A 200 18.16 11.47 -11.94
CA THR A 200 18.99 12.53 -12.53
C THR A 200 18.23 13.85 -12.61
N ARG A 201 16.96 13.80 -13.05
CA ARG A 201 16.11 14.99 -13.09
C ARG A 201 15.90 15.57 -11.69
N ILE A 202 15.53 14.74 -10.70
CA ILE A 202 15.33 15.19 -9.32
C ILE A 202 16.62 15.82 -8.76
N ALA A 203 17.77 15.21 -8.97
CA ALA A 203 19.05 15.70 -8.46
C ALA A 203 19.47 17.06 -9.07
N SER A 204 19.11 17.31 -10.33
CA SER A 204 19.49 18.53 -11.06
C SER A 204 18.49 19.68 -10.92
N ASP A 205 17.25 19.40 -10.51
CA ASP A 205 16.18 20.41 -10.45
C ASP A 205 16.25 21.26 -9.17
N TYR A 206 16.59 22.53 -9.32
CA TYR A 206 16.73 23.50 -8.21
C TYR A 206 15.39 23.81 -7.49
N ARG A 207 14.25 23.44 -8.06
CA ARG A 207 12.92 23.58 -7.43
C ARG A 207 12.77 22.67 -6.21
N PHE A 208 13.49 21.55 -6.18
CA PHE A 208 13.50 20.67 -5.01
C PHE A 208 14.52 21.18 -3.96
N VAL A 209 14.19 20.94 -2.68
CA VAL A 209 15.07 21.31 -1.56
C VAL A 209 16.37 20.50 -1.59
N ASN A 210 17.47 21.11 -1.10
CA ASN A 210 18.82 20.51 -1.16
C ASN A 210 18.88 19.07 -0.61
N PRO A 211 18.28 18.73 0.56
CA PRO A 211 18.34 17.35 1.08
C PRO A 211 17.76 16.29 0.13
N VAL A 212 16.69 16.63 -0.60
CA VAL A 212 16.07 15.73 -1.59
C VAL A 212 17.02 15.52 -2.77
N ARG A 213 17.60 16.59 -3.31
CA ARG A 213 18.55 16.54 -4.41
C ARG A 213 19.81 15.75 -4.05
N GLU A 214 20.36 15.98 -2.87
CA GLU A 214 21.54 15.26 -2.36
C GLU A 214 21.26 13.76 -2.20
N ARG A 215 20.06 13.39 -1.71
CA ARG A 215 19.67 11.98 -1.58
C ARG A 215 19.53 11.32 -2.96
N ALA A 216 18.92 11.98 -3.93
CA ALA A 216 18.84 11.49 -5.31
C ALA A 216 20.24 11.27 -5.91
N TYR A 217 21.15 12.23 -5.72
CA TYR A 217 22.54 12.11 -6.17
C TYR A 217 23.29 10.96 -5.48
N ALA A 218 23.11 10.80 -4.17
CA ALA A 218 23.70 9.67 -3.44
C ALA A 218 23.25 8.32 -3.96
N LEU A 219 21.94 8.18 -4.25
CA LEU A 219 21.38 6.95 -4.83
C LEU A 219 21.90 6.70 -6.26
N LEU A 220 22.04 7.73 -7.09
CA LEU A 220 22.66 7.61 -8.41
C LEU A 220 24.11 7.10 -8.29
N LYS A 221 24.90 7.71 -7.42
CA LYS A 221 26.32 7.33 -7.22
C LYS A 221 26.47 5.88 -6.79
N SER A 222 25.62 5.39 -5.90
CA SER A 222 25.67 4.01 -5.42
C SER A 222 25.31 2.98 -6.49
N ASN A 223 24.53 3.35 -7.50
CA ASN A 223 24.10 2.47 -8.59
C ASN A 223 24.93 2.62 -9.88
N SER A 224 25.72 3.70 -10.03
CA SER A 224 26.66 3.87 -11.14
C SER A 224 27.99 3.17 -10.91
N ALA A 225 28.28 2.73 -9.68
CA ALA A 225 29.52 2.06 -9.31
C ALA A 225 29.44 0.53 -9.39
N ARG A 226 28.37 -0.02 -9.91
CA ARG A 226 28.14 -1.44 -10.18
C ARG A 226 27.95 -1.67 -11.65
#